data_d4388745a744f06174e7876ff1432b8d
#
_entry.id   d4388745a744f06174e7876ff1432b8d
#
_cell.length_a   1.000
_cell.length_b   1.000
_cell.length_c   1.000
_cell.angle_alpha   90.00
_cell.angle_beta   90.00
_cell.angle_gamma   90.00
#
_symmetry.space_group_name_H-M   'P 1'
#
loop_
_entity.id
_entity.type
_entity.pdbx_description
1 polymer ?
#
loop_
_entity_poly.entity_id
_entity_poly.type
_entity_poly.pdbx_seq_one_letter_code
_entity_poly.pdbx_strand_id
1 'polypeptide(L)'
;MRLWIALVALLVVGCVDSSTAAVRHETTIPSIVTSPTVTIPATTAAAMPMPPPTVAAQTLQDDQPPSIGAEPLQKMHVQRAFPNLSFKRMVDMAYPDDGSNRLFVLLQPGVIVAFANDRNVEAAEVFLDIRERVSDRGNEEGLLGLAFDPDFRANSYFYVYYSAANPRLSVLSRFTAHTAGSVANADSERVILEIEQPYSNHNGGQIAFGPDGYLYVGLGDGGSRGDPKGNGQNLSTLLGSILRIAVGTLDESGSYSIPADNPFVGSEGARGEIWAYGIRNPWRFSFDRESGELWMPDVGQNRFEEVNIVRRGLNYGWNVMEGSECFEPSRGCDTQGLEMPITEYGREGGCSVTGGYVYRGKRLPSLYGAYVYGDFCSGKIWALRHDGTKITEHLEIVDSKLEISSFGEDQNGEIFVLSFDGGIYRLVVGGR
;
A
#
# COMPACT_ATOMS: atom_id res chain seq x y z
N MET A 1 -54.95 20.25 -25.30
CA MET A 1 -55.59 21.59 -25.33
C MET A 1 -55.19 22.32 -24.07
N ARG A 2 -54.61 23.52 -24.19
CA ARG A 2 -54.00 24.46 -23.26
C ARG A 2 -52.51 24.17 -22.98
N LEU A 3 -51.69 24.68 -23.74
CA LEU A 3 -50.82 25.85 -24.01
C LEU A 3 -50.75 26.85 -22.86
N TRP A 4 -49.56 27.06 -22.27
CA TRP A 4 -49.14 28.33 -21.73
C TRP A 4 -47.67 28.59 -22.05
N ILE A 5 -47.45 29.76 -22.60
CA ILE A 5 -46.31 30.35 -23.27
C ILE A 5 -45.62 31.32 -22.27
N ALA A 6 -44.28 31.32 -22.36
CA ALA A 6 -43.34 32.45 -22.21
C ALA A 6 -43.16 33.20 -20.89
N LEU A 7 -41.95 33.45 -20.49
CA LEU A 7 -41.36 34.82 -20.68
C LEU A 7 -39.87 34.79 -20.48
N VAL A 8 -39.19 35.32 -21.53
CA VAL A 8 -37.79 35.71 -21.57
C VAL A 8 -37.66 37.08 -20.94
N ALA A 9 -36.68 37.35 -20.07
CA ALA A 9 -36.23 38.68 -19.73
C ALA A 9 -34.69 38.74 -19.81
N LEU A 10 -34.25 39.38 -20.90
CA LEU A 10 -32.87 39.93 -21.06
C LEU A 10 -32.77 41.17 -20.16
N LEU A 11 -31.68 41.29 -19.45
CA LEU A 11 -31.17 42.57 -18.94
C LEU A 11 -29.67 42.66 -19.22
N VAL A 12 -29.35 43.55 -20.16
CA VAL A 12 -28.01 44.12 -20.49
C VAL A 12 -27.90 45.42 -19.72
N VAL A 13 -26.76 45.70 -19.09
CA VAL A 13 -26.15 46.99 -18.75
C VAL A 13 -24.95 46.63 -17.83
N GLY A 14 -23.72 47.11 -17.95
CA GLY A 14 -23.07 48.12 -18.71
C GLY A 14 -21.64 48.17 -18.16
N CYS A 15 -20.69 48.42 -19.07
CA CYS A 15 -19.29 48.68 -18.74
C CYS A 15 -19.13 49.97 -17.92
N VAL A 16 -18.22 49.96 -16.93
CA VAL A 16 -17.54 51.16 -16.44
C VAL A 16 -16.07 50.86 -16.29
N ASP A 17 -15.28 51.51 -17.13
CA ASP A 17 -13.83 51.70 -16.99
C ASP A 17 -13.53 52.59 -15.79
N SER A 18 -12.51 52.30 -15.05
CA SER A 18 -11.74 53.27 -14.27
C SER A 18 -10.29 52.86 -14.12
N SER A 19 -9.46 53.49 -14.92
CA SER A 19 -8.04 53.66 -14.73
C SER A 19 -7.73 54.44 -13.45
N THR A 20 -6.76 53.98 -12.62
CA THR A 20 -5.83 54.92 -11.93
C THR A 20 -4.62 54.22 -11.33
N ALA A 21 -3.46 54.76 -11.79
CA ALA A 21 -2.23 55.06 -11.05
C ALA A 21 -1.46 53.96 -10.29
N ALA A 22 -0.35 53.62 -10.93
CA ALA A 22 0.81 52.96 -10.29
C ALA A 22 1.52 53.91 -9.31
N VAL A 23 1.64 53.52 -8.06
CA VAL A 23 2.57 54.12 -7.10
C VAL A 23 3.77 53.21 -7.01
N ARG A 24 4.94 53.73 -7.43
CA ARG A 24 6.25 53.10 -7.18
C ARG A 24 6.69 53.40 -5.76
N HIS A 25 6.90 52.36 -4.95
CA HIS A 25 7.67 52.47 -3.72
C HIS A 25 9.08 51.92 -3.99
N GLU A 26 10.06 52.83 -3.93
CA GLU A 26 11.46 52.48 -3.81
C GLU A 26 11.72 51.93 -2.42
N THR A 27 12.20 50.70 -2.35
CA THR A 27 12.69 50.09 -1.10
C THR A 27 14.23 50.14 -1.14
N THR A 28 14.78 50.96 -0.29
CA THR A 28 16.21 51.03 0.05
C THR A 28 16.66 49.81 0.78
N ILE A 29 17.72 49.17 0.31
CA ILE A 29 18.41 48.03 0.94
C ILE A 29 19.33 48.57 2.05
N PRO A 30 19.25 48.06 3.33
CA PRO A 30 20.24 48.39 4.34
C PRO A 30 21.48 47.48 4.20
N SER A 31 22.63 48.13 4.38
CA SER A 31 23.98 47.61 4.29
C SER A 31 24.28 46.50 5.30
N ILE A 32 25.07 45.53 4.85
CA ILE A 32 25.61 44.42 5.59
C ILE A 32 26.56 44.92 6.65
N VAL A 33 26.29 44.60 7.94
CA VAL A 33 27.21 44.78 9.07
C VAL A 33 28.05 43.50 9.20
N THR A 34 29.36 43.65 9.03
CA THR A 34 30.34 42.58 9.24
C THR A 34 30.61 42.40 10.74
N SER A 35 30.41 41.20 11.26
CA SER A 35 30.78 40.81 12.62
C SER A 35 32.31 40.51 12.72
N PRO A 36 32.94 40.80 13.82
CA PRO A 36 34.39 40.61 13.99
C PRO A 36 34.72 39.13 14.29
N THR A 37 35.77 38.66 13.64
CA THR A 37 36.39 37.35 13.85
C THR A 37 37.10 37.31 15.22
N VAL A 38 36.66 36.42 16.12
CA VAL A 38 37.34 36.14 17.37
C VAL A 38 38.36 35.03 17.13
N THR A 39 39.63 35.35 17.26
CA THR A 39 40.76 34.41 17.22
C THR A 39 41.01 33.84 18.61
N ILE A 40 40.85 32.51 18.80
CA ILE A 40 41.18 31.80 20.02
C ILE A 40 42.61 31.24 19.86
N PRO A 41 43.54 31.48 20.79
CA PRO A 41 44.89 30.93 20.72
C PRO A 41 44.88 29.44 21.10
N ALA A 42 45.55 28.60 20.29
CA ALA A 42 45.72 27.17 20.51
C ALA A 42 46.73 26.94 21.67
N THR A 43 46.25 26.38 22.76
CA THR A 43 47.11 25.89 23.84
C THR A 43 47.40 24.41 23.58
N THR A 44 48.61 24.07 23.25
CA THR A 44 49.14 22.71 23.14
C THR A 44 49.28 22.09 24.50
N ALA A 45 48.36 21.17 24.88
CA ALA A 45 48.57 20.30 26.03
C ALA A 45 49.15 18.95 25.54
N ALA A 46 50.31 18.58 26.05
CA ALA A 46 50.96 17.32 25.77
C ALA A 46 50.13 16.16 26.33
N ALA A 47 49.71 15.24 25.45
CA ALA A 47 48.99 14.03 25.85
C ALA A 47 49.96 12.99 26.39
N MET A 48 49.74 12.54 27.61
CA MET A 48 50.39 11.34 28.18
C MET A 48 49.70 10.08 27.54
N PRO A 49 50.46 9.03 27.23
CA PRO A 49 49.87 7.81 26.66
C PRO A 49 49.11 7.04 27.74
N MET A 50 47.82 6.84 27.53
CA MET A 50 47.00 5.90 28.31
C MET A 50 47.33 4.46 27.84
N PRO A 51 47.35 3.45 28.74
CA PRO A 51 47.47 2.06 28.35
C PRO A 51 46.18 1.63 27.62
N PRO A 52 46.26 0.70 26.63
CA PRO A 52 45.11 0.25 25.89
C PRO A 52 44.11 -0.47 26.80
N PRO A 53 42.80 -0.22 26.68
CA PRO A 53 41.82 -0.99 27.44
C PRO A 53 41.86 -2.44 26.97
N THR A 54 42.04 -3.37 27.88
CA THR A 54 41.84 -4.81 27.66
C THR A 54 40.35 -5.04 27.49
N VAL A 55 39.87 -4.95 26.29
CA VAL A 55 38.50 -5.39 25.94
C VAL A 55 38.52 -6.90 25.90
N ALA A 56 37.92 -7.55 26.90
CA ALA A 56 37.54 -8.95 26.79
C ALA A 56 36.67 -9.09 25.55
N ALA A 57 37.15 -9.88 24.60
CA ALA A 57 36.36 -10.23 23.42
C ALA A 57 35.12 -11.01 23.88
N GLN A 58 34.02 -10.31 24.14
CA GLN A 58 32.72 -10.92 24.10
C GLN A 58 32.48 -11.20 22.61
N THR A 59 32.47 -12.48 22.26
CA THR A 59 31.98 -12.97 20.98
C THR A 59 30.58 -12.40 20.78
N LEU A 60 30.46 -11.38 19.94
CA LEU A 60 29.19 -10.99 19.34
C LEU A 60 28.73 -12.21 18.55
N GLN A 61 27.83 -12.99 19.16
CA GLN A 61 27.15 -14.07 18.48
C GLN A 61 26.32 -13.47 17.34
N ASP A 62 26.69 -13.82 16.15
CA ASP A 62 26.07 -13.68 14.85
C ASP A 62 24.68 -13.04 14.83
N ASP A 63 24.66 -11.76 14.46
CA ASP A 63 23.46 -11.02 14.05
C ASP A 63 23.22 -11.19 12.53
N GLN A 64 23.74 -12.27 11.93
CA GLN A 64 23.42 -12.60 10.54
C GLN A 64 21.96 -13.05 10.43
N PRO A 65 21.21 -12.49 9.46
CA PRO A 65 19.86 -12.97 9.18
C PRO A 65 19.91 -14.47 8.81
N PRO A 66 18.87 -15.25 9.15
CA PRO A 66 18.81 -16.65 8.75
C PRO A 66 18.90 -16.76 7.22
N SER A 67 19.59 -17.79 6.74
CA SER A 67 19.68 -18.04 5.30
C SER A 67 18.33 -18.56 4.77
N ILE A 68 17.93 -18.11 3.58
CA ILE A 68 16.72 -18.60 2.90
C ILE A 68 16.80 -20.13 2.75
N GLY A 69 15.75 -20.84 3.17
CA GLY A 69 15.68 -22.30 3.05
C GLY A 69 16.53 -23.07 4.05
N ALA A 70 17.10 -22.43 5.09
CA ALA A 70 17.89 -23.12 6.10
C ALA A 70 17.08 -24.18 6.88
N GLU A 71 15.77 -23.95 7.07
CA GLU A 71 14.85 -24.87 7.68
C GLU A 71 13.64 -25.12 6.77
N PRO A 72 13.09 -26.35 6.70
CA PRO A 72 11.90 -26.64 5.91
C PRO A 72 10.67 -25.92 6.48
N LEU A 73 9.70 -25.64 5.61
CA LEU A 73 8.40 -25.12 6.02
C LEU A 73 7.71 -26.14 6.95
N GLN A 74 6.95 -25.65 7.93
CA GLN A 74 6.29 -26.52 8.91
C GLN A 74 4.90 -25.99 9.25
N LYS A 75 4.04 -26.90 9.78
CA LYS A 75 2.72 -26.52 10.28
C LYS A 75 2.84 -25.58 11.47
N MET A 76 1.95 -24.60 11.50
CA MET A 76 1.88 -23.55 12.50
C MET A 76 0.45 -23.37 12.99
N HIS A 77 0.25 -22.48 13.93
CA HIS A 77 -1.06 -22.00 14.34
C HIS A 77 -1.04 -20.50 14.57
N VAL A 78 -2.22 -19.89 14.64
CA VAL A 78 -2.37 -18.47 14.92
C VAL A 78 -2.58 -18.22 16.41
N GLN A 79 -1.99 -17.18 16.94
CA GLN A 79 -2.15 -16.73 18.32
C GLN A 79 -2.45 -15.22 18.34
N ARG A 80 -3.40 -14.77 19.17
CA ARG A 80 -3.66 -13.33 19.37
C ARG A 80 -2.34 -12.62 19.70
N ALA A 81 -1.95 -11.68 18.86
CA ALA A 81 -0.76 -10.86 19.04
C ALA A 81 -0.99 -9.81 20.13
N PHE A 82 -2.16 -9.16 20.10
CA PHE A 82 -2.57 -8.09 21.03
C PHE A 82 -3.89 -8.48 21.70
N PRO A 83 -3.84 -9.29 22.80
CA PRO A 83 -5.05 -9.89 23.36
C PRO A 83 -6.05 -8.88 23.95
N ASN A 84 -5.58 -7.70 24.34
CA ASN A 84 -6.43 -6.66 24.94
C ASN A 84 -7.08 -5.74 23.89
N LEU A 85 -6.67 -5.83 22.61
CA LEU A 85 -7.21 -5.03 21.52
C LEU A 85 -8.18 -5.84 20.65
N SER A 86 -9.25 -5.17 20.18
CA SER A 86 -10.18 -5.71 19.21
C SER A 86 -10.74 -4.60 18.35
N PHE A 87 -10.70 -4.77 17.03
CA PHE A 87 -11.15 -3.77 16.08
C PHE A 87 -12.10 -4.38 15.05
N LYS A 88 -13.18 -3.68 14.73
CA LYS A 88 -14.12 -4.12 13.70
C LYS A 88 -13.68 -3.65 12.31
N ARG A 89 -13.83 -4.52 11.31
CA ARG A 89 -13.58 -4.19 9.90
C ARG A 89 -12.16 -3.68 9.65
N MET A 90 -11.16 -4.34 10.21
CA MET A 90 -9.75 -4.08 9.88
C MET A 90 -9.47 -4.55 8.45
N VAL A 91 -8.85 -3.70 7.65
CA VAL A 91 -8.56 -4.01 6.24
C VAL A 91 -7.10 -3.77 5.86
N ASP A 92 -6.31 -3.09 6.68
CA ASP A 92 -4.88 -2.92 6.44
C ASP A 92 -4.14 -2.64 7.75
N MET A 93 -2.83 -2.87 7.76
CA MET A 93 -1.94 -2.52 8.86
C MET A 93 -0.58 -2.10 8.31
N ALA A 94 -0.09 -0.95 8.76
CA ALA A 94 1.20 -0.39 8.36
C ALA A 94 1.98 0.12 9.58
N TYR A 95 3.26 0.38 9.38
CA TYR A 95 4.13 1.05 10.36
C TYR A 95 4.95 2.14 9.66
N PRO A 96 5.26 3.26 10.33
CA PRO A 96 6.23 4.23 9.84
C PRO A 96 7.65 3.81 10.25
N ASP A 97 8.64 4.10 9.41
CA ASP A 97 10.06 3.96 9.77
C ASP A 97 10.56 5.22 10.51
N ASP A 98 9.90 5.54 11.64
CA ASP A 98 10.20 6.72 12.47
C ASP A 98 10.89 6.37 13.79
N GLY A 99 11.09 5.08 14.05
CA GLY A 99 11.66 4.57 15.31
C GLY A 99 10.67 4.53 16.47
N SER A 100 9.39 4.83 16.25
CA SER A 100 8.37 4.83 17.34
C SER A 100 7.92 3.43 17.75
N ASN A 101 8.18 2.41 16.95
CA ASN A 101 7.69 1.04 17.14
C ASN A 101 6.16 0.98 17.33
N ARG A 102 5.41 1.79 16.58
CA ARG A 102 3.93 1.76 16.56
C ARG A 102 3.40 1.06 15.33
N LEU A 103 2.21 0.46 15.50
CA LEU A 103 1.42 -0.12 14.43
C LEU A 103 0.17 0.73 14.20
N PHE A 104 -0.20 0.85 12.94
CA PHE A 104 -1.37 1.62 12.49
C PHE A 104 -2.32 0.67 11.76
N VAL A 105 -3.57 0.61 12.21
CA VAL A 105 -4.59 -0.28 11.66
C VAL A 105 -5.69 0.55 11.01
N LEU A 106 -6.01 0.20 9.76
CA LEU A 106 -7.10 0.81 9.02
C LEU A 106 -8.41 0.10 9.33
N LEU A 107 -9.38 0.88 9.72
CA LEU A 107 -10.77 0.44 9.84
C LEU A 107 -11.55 0.94 8.63
N GLN A 108 -12.15 0.03 7.91
CA GLN A 108 -12.81 0.27 6.62
C GLN A 108 -13.77 1.47 6.60
N PRO A 109 -14.55 1.80 7.68
CA PRO A 109 -15.41 2.97 7.69
C PRO A 109 -14.72 4.33 7.60
N GLY A 110 -13.37 4.41 7.67
CA GLY A 110 -12.66 5.67 7.53
C GLY A 110 -11.88 6.13 8.76
N VAL A 111 -11.44 5.19 9.60
CA VAL A 111 -10.63 5.49 10.80
C VAL A 111 -9.30 4.76 10.73
N ILE A 112 -8.23 5.42 11.10
CA ILE A 112 -6.93 4.80 11.38
C ILE A 112 -6.69 4.90 12.87
N VAL A 113 -6.37 3.77 13.50
CA VAL A 113 -5.97 3.71 14.90
C VAL A 113 -4.50 3.34 15.02
N ALA A 114 -3.81 3.86 16.05
CA ALA A 114 -2.41 3.60 16.31
C ALA A 114 -2.19 3.08 17.73
N PHE A 115 -1.26 2.15 17.91
CA PHE A 115 -0.88 1.60 19.21
C PHE A 115 0.59 1.13 19.22
N ALA A 116 1.15 0.97 20.40
CA ALA A 116 2.51 0.44 20.57
C ALA A 116 2.57 -1.03 20.14
N ASN A 117 3.62 -1.44 19.43
CA ASN A 117 3.88 -2.85 19.12
C ASN A 117 4.37 -3.60 20.37
N ASP A 118 3.48 -3.68 21.35
CA ASP A 118 3.68 -4.39 22.62
C ASP A 118 2.48 -5.32 22.83
N ARG A 119 2.77 -6.61 23.13
CA ARG A 119 1.74 -7.62 23.38
C ARG A 119 0.72 -7.20 24.47
N ASN A 120 1.19 -6.43 25.46
CA ASN A 120 0.40 -6.02 26.62
C ASN A 120 -0.29 -4.66 26.45
N VAL A 121 -0.21 -4.06 25.26
CA VAL A 121 -0.89 -2.80 24.99
C VAL A 121 -2.39 -2.92 25.31
N GLU A 122 -2.93 -1.95 26.05
CA GLU A 122 -4.32 -1.97 26.52
C GLU A 122 -5.25 -1.05 25.75
N ALA A 123 -4.69 -0.09 25.00
CA ALA A 123 -5.47 0.90 24.28
C ALA A 123 -4.81 1.26 22.93
N ALA A 124 -5.65 1.66 22.00
CA ALA A 124 -5.26 2.29 20.74
C ALA A 124 -5.84 3.70 20.68
N GLU A 125 -5.12 4.60 20.04
CA GLU A 125 -5.51 5.99 19.84
C GLU A 125 -6.02 6.19 18.41
N VAL A 126 -6.99 7.08 18.22
CA VAL A 126 -7.40 7.49 16.87
C VAL A 126 -6.31 8.37 16.28
N PHE A 127 -5.72 7.90 15.16
CA PHE A 127 -4.71 8.63 14.42
C PHE A 127 -5.33 9.54 13.35
N LEU A 128 -6.27 9.01 12.56
CA LEU A 128 -7.03 9.76 11.54
C LEU A 128 -8.49 9.34 11.58
N ASP A 129 -9.41 10.30 11.46
CA ASP A 129 -10.84 10.08 11.29
C ASP A 129 -11.34 10.88 10.08
N ILE A 130 -11.69 10.17 9.00
CA ILE A 130 -12.23 10.74 7.76
C ILE A 130 -13.55 10.07 7.35
N ARG A 131 -14.31 9.53 8.30
CA ARG A 131 -15.59 8.83 8.06
C ARG A 131 -16.58 9.64 7.24
N GLU A 132 -16.57 10.96 7.34
CA GLU A 132 -17.45 11.83 6.56
C GLU A 132 -17.11 11.87 5.07
N ARG A 133 -15.89 11.48 4.68
CA ARG A 133 -15.39 11.45 3.29
C ARG A 133 -15.51 10.06 2.67
N VAL A 134 -15.45 9.03 3.51
CA VAL A 134 -15.36 7.63 3.08
C VAL A 134 -16.74 7.04 2.84
N SER A 135 -16.91 6.34 1.73
CA SER A 135 -18.05 5.48 1.46
C SER A 135 -17.66 4.02 1.72
N ASP A 136 -18.33 3.37 2.65
CA ASP A 136 -18.22 1.95 2.98
C ASP A 136 -19.51 1.17 2.68
N ARG A 137 -20.29 1.64 1.69
CA ARG A 137 -21.59 1.06 1.33
C ARG A 137 -21.47 -0.31 0.68
N GLY A 138 -20.43 -0.52 -0.12
CA GLY A 138 -20.06 -1.82 -0.67
C GLY A 138 -19.09 -2.56 0.24
N ASN A 139 -19.07 -3.89 0.14
CA ASN A 139 -18.17 -4.70 0.99
C ASN A 139 -16.69 -4.45 0.71
N GLU A 140 -16.35 -3.99 -0.49
CA GLU A 140 -14.99 -3.66 -0.93
C GLU A 140 -14.75 -2.14 -1.01
N GLU A 141 -15.75 -1.30 -0.70
CA GLU A 141 -15.60 0.15 -0.57
C GLU A 141 -15.18 0.50 0.86
N GLY A 142 -14.43 1.60 1.04
CA GLY A 142 -14.00 2.06 2.36
C GLY A 142 -12.68 2.79 2.35
N LEU A 143 -12.06 2.95 3.51
CA LEU A 143 -10.66 3.30 3.67
C LEU A 143 -9.85 2.02 3.51
N LEU A 144 -9.07 1.90 2.42
CA LEU A 144 -8.56 0.62 1.95
C LEU A 144 -7.03 0.48 2.00
N GLY A 145 -6.28 1.57 1.95
CA GLY A 145 -4.81 1.52 1.96
C GLY A 145 -4.16 2.65 2.71
N LEU A 146 -3.00 2.38 3.29
CA LEU A 146 -2.13 3.31 4.00
C LEU A 146 -0.68 3.06 3.63
N ALA A 147 0.03 4.12 3.25
CA ALA A 147 1.47 4.10 3.11
C ALA A 147 2.09 5.33 3.80
N PHE A 148 3.08 5.12 4.63
CA PHE A 148 3.88 6.20 5.17
C PHE A 148 4.95 6.60 4.15
N ASP A 149 5.20 7.92 4.03
CA ASP A 149 6.29 8.43 3.21
C ASP A 149 7.63 7.83 3.68
N PRO A 150 8.55 7.44 2.79
CA PRO A 150 9.87 6.95 3.18
C PRO A 150 10.62 7.92 4.11
N ASP A 151 10.37 9.22 3.97
CA ASP A 151 10.92 10.28 4.82
C ASP A 151 9.95 10.75 5.91
N PHE A 152 8.98 9.91 6.32
CA PHE A 152 7.92 10.27 7.28
C PHE A 152 8.46 10.93 8.56
N ARG A 153 9.59 10.47 9.06
CA ARG A 153 10.25 11.05 10.21
C ARG A 153 10.62 12.54 10.02
N ALA A 154 10.92 12.94 8.78
CA ALA A 154 11.32 14.30 8.44
C ALA A 154 10.14 15.17 8.00
N ASN A 155 9.22 14.62 7.22
CA ASN A 155 8.15 15.37 6.55
C ASN A 155 6.76 15.13 7.15
N SER A 156 6.57 14.06 7.93
CA SER A 156 5.29 13.64 8.53
C SER A 156 4.19 13.35 7.51
N TYR A 157 4.53 13.04 6.26
CA TYR A 157 3.56 12.72 5.21
C TYR A 157 3.17 11.24 5.24
N PHE A 158 1.89 10.98 4.97
CA PHE A 158 1.38 9.65 4.71
C PHE A 158 0.26 9.73 3.68
N TYR A 159 0.00 8.60 3.04
CA TYR A 159 -0.92 8.49 1.93
C TYR A 159 -2.01 7.51 2.29
N VAL A 160 -3.23 7.82 1.89
CA VAL A 160 -4.37 6.92 2.04
C VAL A 160 -5.09 6.74 0.72
N TYR A 161 -5.65 5.55 0.54
CA TYR A 161 -6.55 5.25 -0.55
C TYR A 161 -7.93 4.91 0.02
N TYR A 162 -8.96 5.58 -0.49
CA TYR A 162 -10.32 5.37 0.00
C TYR A 162 -11.36 5.50 -1.10
N SER A 163 -12.56 4.92 -0.86
CA SER A 163 -13.73 5.07 -1.72
C SER A 163 -14.54 6.29 -1.29
N ALA A 164 -14.95 7.11 -2.25
CA ALA A 164 -15.90 8.22 -2.07
C ALA A 164 -17.21 7.92 -2.81
N ALA A 165 -18.28 8.64 -2.45
CA ALA A 165 -19.60 8.49 -3.07
C ALA A 165 -20.07 9.81 -3.69
N ASN A 166 -20.89 9.69 -4.77
CA ASN A 166 -21.58 10.80 -5.43
C ASN A 166 -20.65 11.90 -6.02
N PRO A 167 -19.76 11.58 -6.99
CA PRO A 167 -19.68 10.33 -7.74
C PRO A 167 -18.95 9.23 -6.97
N ARG A 168 -19.08 7.97 -7.45
CA ARG A 168 -18.30 6.86 -6.91
C ARG A 168 -16.87 6.97 -7.44
N LEU A 169 -15.94 7.19 -6.52
CA LEU A 169 -14.52 7.39 -6.83
C LEU A 169 -13.65 6.52 -5.94
N SER A 170 -12.52 6.12 -6.46
CA SER A 170 -11.35 5.81 -5.66
C SER A 170 -10.48 7.05 -5.57
N VAL A 171 -10.10 7.42 -4.35
CA VAL A 171 -9.36 8.64 -4.05
C VAL A 171 -8.04 8.28 -3.40
N LEU A 172 -6.94 8.73 -3.98
CA LEU A 172 -5.61 8.71 -3.37
C LEU A 172 -5.30 10.10 -2.85
N SER A 173 -5.04 10.21 -1.56
CA SER A 173 -4.74 11.48 -0.90
C SER A 173 -3.50 11.41 -0.03
N ARG A 174 -2.77 12.54 0.08
CA ARG A 174 -1.72 12.76 1.06
C ARG A 174 -2.26 13.55 2.24
N PHE A 175 -1.87 13.14 3.44
CA PHE A 175 -2.12 13.85 4.69
C PHE A 175 -0.81 14.16 5.40
N THR A 176 -0.90 15.02 6.43
CA THR A 176 0.23 15.35 7.32
C THR A 176 -0.12 14.97 8.74
N ALA A 177 0.76 14.25 9.41
CA ALA A 177 0.68 14.00 10.84
C ALA A 177 1.20 15.23 11.62
N HIS A 178 0.68 15.43 12.84
CA HIS A 178 1.26 16.39 13.75
C HIS A 178 2.66 15.95 14.22
N THR A 179 3.43 16.89 14.73
CA THR A 179 4.78 16.63 15.25
C THR A 179 4.77 15.42 16.20
N ALA A 180 5.71 14.52 16.00
CA ALA A 180 5.82 13.21 16.66
C ALA A 180 4.78 12.15 16.20
N GLY A 181 4.01 12.41 15.12
CA GLY A 181 3.13 11.40 14.51
C GLY A 181 2.02 10.88 15.42
N SER A 182 1.60 11.61 16.46
CA SER A 182 0.60 11.14 17.42
C SER A 182 -0.80 11.17 16.86
N VAL A 183 -1.15 12.20 16.08
CA VAL A 183 -2.47 12.41 15.46
C VAL A 183 -2.26 13.01 14.08
N ALA A 184 -3.07 12.64 13.11
CA ALA A 184 -3.06 13.24 11.78
C ALA A 184 -3.97 14.49 11.76
N ASN A 185 -3.60 15.44 10.90
CA ASN A 185 -4.47 16.58 10.60
C ASN A 185 -5.40 16.20 9.44
N ALA A 186 -6.67 15.92 9.73
CA ALA A 186 -7.66 15.58 8.72
C ALA A 186 -7.89 16.71 7.69
N ASP A 187 -7.66 17.97 8.07
CA ASP A 187 -7.81 19.13 7.18
C ASP A 187 -6.58 19.37 6.28
N SER A 188 -5.52 18.59 6.47
CA SER A 188 -4.31 18.67 5.64
C SER A 188 -4.41 17.88 4.34
N GLU A 189 -5.55 17.32 4.03
CA GLU A 189 -5.75 16.50 2.83
C GLU A 189 -5.30 17.21 1.56
N ARG A 190 -4.53 16.49 0.76
CA ARG A 190 -4.19 16.84 -0.61
C ARG A 190 -4.57 15.66 -1.49
N VAL A 191 -5.64 15.81 -2.26
CA VAL A 191 -6.06 14.81 -3.25
C VAL A 191 -5.01 14.77 -4.36
N ILE A 192 -4.50 13.58 -4.64
CA ILE A 192 -3.47 13.31 -5.64
C ILE A 192 -4.10 12.76 -6.92
N LEU A 193 -5.03 11.81 -6.76
CA LEU A 193 -5.65 11.11 -7.88
C LEU A 193 -7.07 10.70 -7.53
N GLU A 194 -7.99 10.95 -8.46
CA GLU A 194 -9.37 10.48 -8.41
C GLU A 194 -9.65 9.59 -9.61
N ILE A 195 -10.24 8.43 -9.37
CA ILE A 195 -10.53 7.43 -10.40
C ILE A 195 -11.99 7.02 -10.29
N GLU A 196 -12.75 7.22 -11.36
CA GLU A 196 -14.14 6.79 -11.42
C GLU A 196 -14.25 5.26 -11.29
N GLN A 197 -15.15 4.81 -10.39
CA GLN A 197 -15.42 3.40 -10.18
C GLN A 197 -16.80 3.05 -10.74
N PRO A 198 -16.88 2.17 -11.74
CA PRO A 198 -18.18 1.80 -12.34
C PRO A 198 -19.04 0.98 -11.40
N TYR A 199 -18.44 0.19 -10.50
CA TYR A 199 -19.14 -0.69 -9.55
C TYR A 199 -18.58 -0.56 -8.14
N SER A 200 -19.24 -1.20 -7.15
CA SER A 200 -18.89 -1.15 -5.72
C SER A 200 -17.92 -2.26 -5.28
N ASN A 201 -17.36 -3.00 -6.23
CA ASN A 201 -16.44 -4.11 -5.97
C ASN A 201 -15.26 -4.07 -6.94
N HIS A 202 -14.23 -4.86 -6.69
CA HIS A 202 -12.93 -4.86 -7.36
C HIS A 202 -12.26 -3.48 -7.30
N ASN A 203 -12.31 -2.87 -6.12
CA ASN A 203 -11.74 -1.54 -5.92
C ASN A 203 -10.22 -1.58 -5.72
N GLY A 204 -9.63 -2.76 -5.44
CA GLY A 204 -8.23 -2.89 -5.05
C GLY A 204 -7.95 -2.11 -3.77
N GLY A 205 -7.03 -1.16 -3.81
CA GLY A 205 -6.85 -0.16 -2.75
C GLY A 205 -5.55 -0.29 -1.97
N GLN A 206 -4.77 -1.35 -2.14
CA GLN A 206 -3.43 -1.40 -1.57
C GLN A 206 -2.55 -0.33 -2.20
N ILE A 207 -1.80 0.38 -1.36
CA ILE A 207 -0.75 1.31 -1.75
C ILE A 207 0.54 0.98 -0.98
N ALA A 208 1.68 1.09 -1.63
CA ALA A 208 2.97 0.89 -1.00
C ALA A 208 4.07 1.64 -1.74
N PHE A 209 5.08 2.13 -1.02
CA PHE A 209 6.30 2.61 -1.65
C PHE A 209 7.18 1.43 -2.07
N GLY A 210 7.64 1.46 -3.32
CA GLY A 210 8.64 0.53 -3.81
C GLY A 210 10.04 0.89 -3.32
N PRO A 211 11.01 -0.05 -3.47
CA PRO A 211 12.41 0.20 -3.12
C PRO A 211 13.05 1.33 -3.95
N ASP A 212 12.40 1.72 -5.02
CA ASP A 212 12.79 2.83 -5.91
C ASP A 212 12.24 4.21 -5.47
N GLY A 213 11.49 4.24 -4.34
CA GLY A 213 10.93 5.45 -3.74
C GLY A 213 9.67 5.99 -4.42
N TYR A 214 9.11 5.28 -5.39
CA TYR A 214 7.82 5.63 -6.01
C TYR A 214 6.66 4.95 -5.31
N LEU A 215 5.48 5.57 -5.39
CA LEU A 215 4.25 5.00 -4.84
C LEU A 215 3.59 4.09 -5.88
N TYR A 216 3.32 2.85 -5.47
CA TYR A 216 2.56 1.88 -6.24
C TYR A 216 1.12 1.82 -5.73
N VAL A 217 0.16 1.71 -6.65
CA VAL A 217 -1.28 1.70 -6.35
C VAL A 217 -1.93 0.53 -7.09
N GLY A 218 -2.58 -0.36 -6.37
CA GLY A 218 -3.32 -1.49 -6.94
C GLY A 218 -4.77 -1.13 -7.22
N LEU A 219 -5.20 -1.33 -8.46
CA LEU A 219 -6.56 -1.07 -8.93
C LEU A 219 -7.14 -2.31 -9.58
N GLY A 220 -8.33 -2.70 -9.14
CA GLY A 220 -9.09 -3.74 -9.84
C GLY A 220 -9.70 -3.25 -11.16
N ASP A 221 -10.36 -4.16 -11.88
CA ASP A 221 -11.01 -3.89 -13.17
C ASP A 221 -12.23 -2.95 -13.08
N GLY A 222 -12.55 -2.49 -11.87
CA GLY A 222 -13.69 -1.62 -11.58
C GLY A 222 -14.99 -2.36 -11.31
N GLY A 223 -14.97 -3.73 -11.32
CA GLY A 223 -16.01 -4.53 -10.74
C GLY A 223 -16.98 -5.19 -11.71
N SER A 224 -17.97 -5.85 -11.14
CA SER A 224 -18.94 -6.72 -11.78
C SER A 224 -18.33 -8.03 -12.28
N ARG A 225 -19.15 -8.89 -12.92
CA ARG A 225 -18.72 -10.21 -13.37
C ARG A 225 -18.07 -10.11 -14.75
N GLY A 226 -16.86 -10.67 -14.90
CA GLY A 226 -16.22 -10.90 -16.19
C GLY A 226 -15.73 -9.63 -16.87
N ASP A 227 -15.49 -8.57 -16.10
CA ASP A 227 -14.97 -7.28 -16.61
C ASP A 227 -15.80 -6.72 -17.77
N PRO A 228 -17.06 -6.33 -17.55
CA PRO A 228 -17.96 -5.94 -18.63
C PRO A 228 -17.54 -4.64 -19.35
N LYS A 229 -16.55 -3.94 -18.83
CA LYS A 229 -15.97 -2.73 -19.44
C LYS A 229 -14.67 -3.02 -20.19
N GLY A 230 -14.10 -4.23 -20.06
CA GLY A 230 -12.84 -4.63 -20.66
C GLY A 230 -11.64 -3.86 -20.10
N ASN A 231 -11.71 -3.43 -18.84
CA ASN A 231 -10.68 -2.60 -18.22
C ASN A 231 -9.37 -3.35 -18.00
N GLY A 232 -9.42 -4.66 -17.72
CA GLY A 232 -8.23 -5.48 -17.49
C GLY A 232 -7.27 -5.49 -18.69
N GLN A 233 -7.80 -5.39 -19.92
CA GLN A 233 -6.98 -5.37 -21.14
C GLN A 233 -6.92 -3.99 -21.80
N ASN A 234 -7.32 -2.91 -21.09
CA ASN A 234 -7.41 -1.59 -21.68
C ASN A 234 -6.42 -0.60 -21.07
N LEU A 235 -5.29 -0.37 -21.73
CA LEU A 235 -4.25 0.56 -21.29
C LEU A 235 -4.68 2.04 -21.28
N SER A 236 -5.84 2.40 -21.85
CA SER A 236 -6.33 3.79 -21.83
C SER A 236 -7.01 4.19 -20.51
N THR A 237 -7.28 3.22 -19.62
CA THR A 237 -7.80 3.42 -18.27
C THR A 237 -6.75 3.05 -17.23
N LEU A 238 -6.92 3.50 -15.98
CA LEU A 238 -6.08 3.10 -14.84
C LEU A 238 -6.58 1.83 -14.15
N LEU A 239 -7.81 1.40 -14.45
CA LEU A 239 -8.42 0.22 -13.85
C LEU A 239 -7.77 -1.07 -14.36
N GLY A 240 -7.80 -2.13 -13.54
CA GLY A 240 -7.19 -3.42 -13.86
C GLY A 240 -5.66 -3.40 -13.91
N SER A 241 -5.02 -2.57 -13.07
CA SER A 241 -3.59 -2.27 -13.16
C SER A 241 -2.93 -2.08 -11.81
N ILE A 242 -1.62 -2.25 -11.79
CA ILE A 242 -0.73 -1.64 -10.79
C ILE A 242 -0.18 -0.35 -11.41
N LEU A 243 -0.34 0.76 -10.72
CA LEU A 243 0.24 2.04 -11.10
C LEU A 243 1.57 2.27 -10.37
N ARG A 244 2.45 3.10 -10.96
CA ARG A 244 3.68 3.61 -10.34
C ARG A 244 3.79 5.10 -10.60
N ILE A 245 3.79 5.90 -9.53
CA ILE A 245 3.74 7.37 -9.58
C ILE A 245 4.73 8.00 -8.60
N ALA A 246 5.22 9.19 -8.94
CA ALA A 246 6.10 9.97 -8.07
C ALA A 246 5.29 11.02 -7.31
N VAL A 247 5.29 10.94 -5.98
CA VAL A 247 4.52 11.81 -5.07
C VAL A 247 5.41 12.69 -4.16
N GLY A 248 6.74 12.58 -4.26
CA GLY A 248 7.69 13.26 -3.38
C GLY A 248 7.68 14.79 -3.50
N THR A 249 7.46 15.31 -4.70
CA THR A 249 7.32 16.75 -4.95
C THR A 249 5.97 16.99 -5.61
N LEU A 250 4.92 17.10 -4.79
CA LEU A 250 3.65 17.60 -5.29
C LEU A 250 3.80 19.10 -5.56
N ASP A 251 3.37 19.55 -6.72
CA ASP A 251 3.26 20.97 -7.00
C ASP A 251 2.14 21.63 -6.15
N GLU A 252 1.94 22.95 -6.31
CA GLU A 252 0.88 23.67 -5.57
C GLU A 252 -0.53 23.16 -5.88
N SER A 253 -0.72 22.49 -7.03
CA SER A 253 -1.98 21.86 -7.42
C SER A 253 -2.21 20.49 -6.80
N GLY A 254 -1.17 19.91 -6.12
CA GLY A 254 -1.20 18.57 -5.57
C GLY A 254 -0.89 17.47 -6.60
N SER A 255 -0.40 17.84 -7.79
CA SER A 255 -0.15 16.90 -8.89
C SER A 255 1.04 16.00 -8.62
N TYR A 256 0.88 14.70 -8.93
CA TYR A 256 1.98 13.72 -9.01
C TYR A 256 2.70 13.85 -10.36
N SER A 257 3.84 13.18 -10.48
CA SER A 257 4.50 13.02 -11.79
C SER A 257 4.63 11.53 -12.15
N ILE A 258 4.74 11.30 -13.47
CA ILE A 258 4.92 9.94 -13.99
C ILE A 258 6.41 9.69 -14.17
N PRO A 259 7.01 8.65 -13.54
CA PRO A 259 8.40 8.30 -13.76
C PRO A 259 8.68 8.02 -15.23
N ALA A 260 9.75 8.63 -15.77
CA ALA A 260 10.07 8.57 -17.20
C ALA A 260 10.40 7.15 -17.69
N ASP A 261 10.76 6.26 -16.78
CA ASP A 261 11.06 4.85 -17.02
C ASP A 261 9.84 3.93 -16.85
N ASN A 262 8.63 4.45 -16.64
CA ASN A 262 7.43 3.62 -16.69
C ASN A 262 7.24 3.01 -18.08
N PRO A 263 6.72 1.76 -18.16
CA PRO A 263 6.74 0.98 -19.40
C PRO A 263 5.92 1.59 -20.56
N PHE A 264 4.88 2.36 -20.24
CA PHE A 264 3.94 2.89 -21.23
C PHE A 264 4.05 4.41 -21.46
N VAL A 265 5.07 5.06 -20.90
CA VAL A 265 5.33 6.48 -21.16
C VAL A 265 5.62 6.70 -22.64
N GLY A 266 4.86 7.61 -23.26
CA GLY A 266 4.97 7.92 -24.68
C GLY A 266 4.29 6.91 -25.62
N SER A 267 3.64 5.86 -25.09
CA SER A 267 2.84 4.93 -25.88
C SER A 267 1.49 5.53 -26.22
N GLU A 268 1.15 5.60 -27.50
CA GLU A 268 -0.11 6.19 -27.96
C GLU A 268 -1.31 5.41 -27.39
N GLY A 269 -2.27 6.12 -26.79
CA GLY A 269 -3.47 5.55 -26.21
C GLY A 269 -3.28 4.85 -24.86
N ALA A 270 -2.07 4.80 -24.31
CA ALA A 270 -1.82 4.18 -23.00
C ALA A 270 -1.61 5.24 -21.90
N ARG A 271 -2.03 4.89 -20.68
CA ARG A 271 -1.77 5.68 -19.47
C ARG A 271 -0.34 5.42 -19.00
N GLY A 272 0.44 6.48 -18.90
CA GLY A 272 1.86 6.40 -18.48
C GLY A 272 2.09 5.99 -17.03
N GLU A 273 1.06 6.07 -16.19
CA GLU A 273 1.08 5.67 -14.79
C GLU A 273 1.16 4.14 -14.62
N ILE A 274 0.71 3.39 -15.63
CA ILE A 274 0.61 1.92 -15.56
C ILE A 274 1.99 1.28 -15.48
N TRP A 275 2.19 0.44 -14.46
CA TRP A 275 3.36 -0.42 -14.30
C TRP A 275 3.14 -1.83 -14.84
N ALA A 276 1.95 -2.40 -14.55
CA ALA A 276 1.50 -3.70 -15.01
C ALA A 276 -0.02 -3.69 -15.15
N TYR A 277 -0.59 -4.60 -15.96
CA TYR A 277 -2.02 -4.62 -16.25
C TYR A 277 -2.55 -6.05 -16.43
N GLY A 278 -3.82 -6.20 -16.79
CA GLY A 278 -4.43 -7.52 -16.91
C GLY A 278 -4.79 -8.11 -15.54
N ILE A 279 -5.23 -7.28 -14.61
CA ILE A 279 -5.45 -7.60 -13.21
C ILE A 279 -6.93 -7.45 -12.88
N ARG A 280 -7.49 -8.39 -12.11
CA ARG A 280 -8.91 -8.39 -11.76
C ARG A 280 -9.20 -7.61 -10.49
N ASN A 281 -8.61 -7.99 -9.36
CA ASN A 281 -8.81 -7.36 -8.05
C ASN A 281 -7.64 -7.64 -7.11
N PRO A 282 -6.55 -6.87 -7.19
CA PRO A 282 -5.36 -7.04 -6.37
C PRO A 282 -5.66 -6.47 -4.98
N TRP A 283 -6.33 -7.27 -4.12
CA TRP A 283 -6.77 -6.81 -2.81
C TRP A 283 -5.61 -6.33 -1.95
N ARG A 284 -4.54 -7.15 -1.84
CA ARG A 284 -3.29 -6.78 -1.18
C ARG A 284 -2.10 -7.13 -2.06
N PHE A 285 -1.07 -6.32 -2.00
CA PHE A 285 0.24 -6.63 -2.54
C PHE A 285 1.32 -6.14 -1.57
N SER A 286 2.53 -6.66 -1.70
CA SER A 286 3.65 -6.23 -0.87
C SER A 286 4.97 -6.34 -1.62
N PHE A 287 5.92 -5.49 -1.24
CA PHE A 287 7.31 -5.65 -1.65
C PHE A 287 8.05 -6.55 -0.66
N ASP A 288 8.82 -7.49 -1.17
CA ASP A 288 9.84 -8.13 -0.36
C ASP A 288 10.93 -7.10 -0.03
N ARG A 289 11.12 -6.81 1.24
CA ARG A 289 12.04 -5.76 1.71
C ARG A 289 13.51 -6.04 1.42
N GLU A 290 13.90 -7.27 1.04
CA GLU A 290 15.27 -7.63 0.71
C GLU A 290 15.50 -7.71 -0.80
N SER A 291 14.64 -8.42 -1.54
CA SER A 291 14.80 -8.58 -2.98
C SER A 291 14.23 -7.41 -3.78
N GLY A 292 13.25 -6.69 -3.21
CA GLY A 292 12.49 -5.66 -3.91
C GLY A 292 11.44 -6.21 -4.86
N GLU A 293 11.20 -7.52 -4.89
CA GLU A 293 10.15 -8.13 -5.72
C GLU A 293 8.76 -7.75 -5.22
N LEU A 294 7.88 -7.41 -6.14
CA LEU A 294 6.47 -7.08 -5.87
C LEU A 294 5.61 -8.35 -5.98
N TRP A 295 5.10 -8.82 -4.86
CA TRP A 295 4.20 -9.98 -4.77
C TRP A 295 2.76 -9.52 -4.74
N MET A 296 1.93 -10.07 -5.61
CA MET A 296 0.54 -9.67 -5.79
C MET A 296 -0.36 -10.89 -5.98
N PRO A 297 -1.17 -11.24 -5.00
CA PRO A 297 -2.35 -12.07 -5.20
C PRO A 297 -3.42 -11.31 -5.98
N ASP A 298 -4.12 -12.01 -6.87
CA ASP A 298 -5.26 -11.48 -7.62
C ASP A 298 -6.49 -12.35 -7.41
N VAL A 299 -7.59 -11.74 -6.97
CA VAL A 299 -8.83 -12.45 -6.65
C VAL A 299 -9.55 -12.88 -7.92
N GLY A 300 -9.72 -14.18 -8.08
CA GLY A 300 -10.35 -14.77 -9.26
C GLY A 300 -11.87 -14.62 -9.31
N GLN A 301 -12.45 -15.00 -10.45
CA GLN A 301 -13.90 -14.84 -10.71
C GLN A 301 -14.71 -16.04 -10.23
N ASN A 302 -14.34 -17.24 -10.67
CA ASN A 302 -15.16 -18.44 -10.47
C ASN A 302 -14.36 -19.67 -10.04
N ARG A 303 -13.13 -19.84 -10.55
CA ARG A 303 -12.40 -21.10 -10.50
C ARG A 303 -11.13 -21.02 -9.70
N PHE A 304 -10.32 -19.99 -9.94
CA PHE A 304 -8.97 -19.90 -9.41
C PHE A 304 -8.74 -18.60 -8.68
N GLU A 305 -8.00 -18.68 -7.60
CA GLU A 305 -7.30 -17.60 -6.93
C GLU A 305 -5.83 -17.72 -7.30
N GLU A 306 -5.12 -16.62 -7.53
CA GLU A 306 -3.75 -16.67 -8.03
C GLU A 306 -2.78 -15.76 -7.28
N VAL A 307 -1.49 -16.11 -7.34
CA VAL A 307 -0.39 -15.32 -6.77
C VAL A 307 0.63 -15.05 -7.87
N ASN A 308 1.01 -13.80 -8.00
CA ASN A 308 1.89 -13.29 -9.04
C ASN A 308 3.12 -12.58 -8.45
N ILE A 309 4.24 -12.58 -9.18
CA ILE A 309 5.34 -11.63 -8.98
C ILE A 309 5.21 -10.57 -10.08
N VAL A 310 4.94 -9.33 -9.69
CA VAL A 310 4.67 -8.25 -10.64
C VAL A 310 5.95 -7.65 -11.20
N ARG A 311 6.04 -7.65 -12.53
CA ARG A 311 7.17 -7.10 -13.27
C ARG A 311 6.72 -6.00 -14.21
N ARG A 312 7.66 -5.12 -14.54
CA ARG A 312 7.46 -3.94 -15.39
C ARG A 312 6.90 -4.31 -16.76
N GLY A 313 5.73 -3.74 -17.12
CA GLY A 313 5.11 -3.81 -18.45
C GLY A 313 4.40 -5.11 -18.78
N LEU A 314 4.29 -6.07 -17.82
CA LEU A 314 3.67 -7.35 -18.09
C LEU A 314 2.14 -7.31 -17.95
N ASN A 315 1.50 -8.21 -18.70
CA ASN A 315 0.05 -8.44 -18.75
C ASN A 315 -0.28 -9.73 -18.00
N TYR A 316 -1.05 -9.65 -16.91
CA TYR A 316 -1.41 -10.78 -16.05
C TYR A 316 -2.70 -11.50 -16.50
N GLY A 317 -3.18 -11.20 -17.69
CA GLY A 317 -4.11 -12.02 -18.44
C GLY A 317 -5.59 -11.78 -18.19
N TRP A 318 -6.03 -11.16 -17.12
CA TRP A 318 -7.45 -10.88 -16.90
C TRP A 318 -7.98 -9.87 -17.94
N ASN A 319 -9.11 -10.08 -18.65
CA ASN A 319 -10.10 -11.15 -18.52
C ASN A 319 -10.00 -12.22 -19.64
N VAL A 320 -8.89 -12.31 -20.31
CA VAL A 320 -8.60 -13.40 -21.26
C VAL A 320 -8.40 -14.73 -20.51
N MET A 321 -7.70 -14.66 -19.38
CA MET A 321 -7.38 -15.79 -18.50
C MET A 321 -8.01 -15.60 -17.11
N GLU A 322 -8.25 -16.73 -16.42
CA GLU A 322 -8.46 -16.83 -14.97
C GLU A 322 -7.54 -17.95 -14.46
N GLY A 323 -6.51 -17.57 -13.72
CA GLY A 323 -5.41 -18.48 -13.44
C GLY A 323 -4.71 -18.92 -14.74
N SER A 324 -4.43 -20.20 -14.84
CA SER A 324 -3.78 -20.81 -16.01
C SER A 324 -4.75 -21.22 -17.12
N GLU A 325 -6.06 -20.91 -16.99
CA GLU A 325 -7.08 -21.33 -17.97
C GLU A 325 -7.77 -20.15 -18.67
N CYS A 326 -8.22 -20.39 -19.90
CA CYS A 326 -9.01 -19.43 -20.65
C CYS A 326 -10.30 -19.04 -19.93
N PHE A 327 -10.59 -17.73 -19.84
CA PHE A 327 -11.83 -17.22 -19.30
C PHE A 327 -12.75 -16.65 -20.40
N GLU A 328 -12.30 -15.63 -21.15
CA GLU A 328 -13.06 -15.04 -22.26
C GLU A 328 -12.16 -14.85 -23.50
N PRO A 329 -12.29 -15.69 -24.53
CA PRO A 329 -13.22 -16.82 -24.66
C PRO A 329 -12.85 -18.00 -23.75
N SER A 330 -13.84 -18.81 -23.38
CA SER A 330 -13.65 -19.94 -22.46
C SER A 330 -12.79 -21.09 -22.98
N ARG A 331 -12.37 -21.04 -24.26
CA ARG A 331 -11.47 -21.98 -24.91
C ARG A 331 -10.75 -21.31 -26.06
N GLY A 332 -9.47 -21.72 -26.25
CA GLY A 332 -8.66 -21.27 -27.38
C GLY A 332 -8.35 -19.77 -27.34
N CYS A 333 -8.25 -19.20 -26.15
CA CYS A 333 -7.81 -17.83 -25.97
C CYS A 333 -6.37 -17.65 -26.45
N ASP A 334 -6.04 -16.44 -26.87
CA ASP A 334 -4.66 -16.10 -27.20
C ASP A 334 -3.89 -15.77 -25.91
N THR A 335 -2.89 -16.56 -25.60
CA THR A 335 -2.04 -16.42 -24.41
C THR A 335 -0.70 -15.77 -24.72
N GLN A 336 -0.47 -15.33 -25.96
CA GLN A 336 0.78 -14.71 -26.34
C GLN A 336 1.00 -13.38 -25.57
N GLY A 337 2.12 -13.28 -24.85
CA GLY A 337 2.46 -12.09 -24.08
C GLY A 337 1.75 -11.95 -22.73
N LEU A 338 1.00 -12.99 -22.31
CA LEU A 338 0.43 -13.04 -20.96
C LEU A 338 1.41 -13.71 -20.01
N GLU A 339 1.50 -13.16 -18.80
CA GLU A 339 2.27 -13.74 -17.70
C GLU A 339 1.39 -14.68 -16.90
N MET A 340 1.89 -15.89 -16.66
CA MET A 340 1.16 -16.90 -15.88
C MET A 340 1.43 -16.73 -14.38
N PRO A 341 0.45 -17.08 -13.51
CA PRO A 341 0.66 -17.01 -12.07
C PRO A 341 1.77 -17.94 -11.59
N ILE A 342 2.46 -17.52 -10.53
CA ILE A 342 3.44 -18.35 -9.83
C ILE A 342 2.77 -19.58 -9.23
N THR A 343 1.59 -19.40 -8.66
CA THR A 343 0.73 -20.46 -8.13
C THR A 343 -0.72 -20.04 -8.18
N GLU A 344 -1.59 -21.04 -8.24
CA GLU A 344 -3.04 -20.87 -8.18
C GLU A 344 -3.67 -21.95 -7.33
N TYR A 345 -4.89 -21.71 -6.84
CA TYR A 345 -5.69 -22.74 -6.16
C TYR A 345 -7.17 -22.58 -6.50
N GLY A 346 -7.86 -23.73 -6.55
CA GLY A 346 -9.29 -23.80 -6.83
C GLY A 346 -10.16 -23.58 -5.59
N ARG A 347 -11.46 -23.76 -5.75
CA ARG A 347 -12.48 -23.51 -4.72
C ARG A 347 -12.36 -24.42 -3.48
N GLU A 348 -11.64 -25.54 -3.57
CA GLU A 348 -11.28 -26.39 -2.43
C GLU A 348 -10.27 -25.71 -1.48
N GLY A 349 -9.46 -24.78 -2.01
CA GLY A 349 -8.52 -23.98 -1.23
C GLY A 349 -9.18 -22.78 -0.56
N GLY A 350 -10.15 -22.16 -1.24
CA GLY A 350 -10.81 -20.95 -0.75
C GLY A 350 -11.63 -20.25 -1.81
N CYS A 351 -11.91 -18.96 -1.61
CA CYS A 351 -12.75 -18.20 -2.52
C CYS A 351 -12.28 -16.76 -2.77
N SER A 352 -11.28 -16.29 -2.01
CA SER A 352 -10.78 -14.93 -2.14
C SER A 352 -9.39 -14.85 -1.49
N VAL A 353 -8.37 -14.90 -2.33
CA VAL A 353 -6.99 -14.71 -1.86
C VAL A 353 -6.82 -13.32 -1.29
N THR A 354 -6.31 -13.24 -0.06
CA THR A 354 -6.22 -11.95 0.64
C THR A 354 -4.90 -11.24 0.35
N GLY A 355 -3.81 -11.98 0.30
CA GLY A 355 -2.48 -11.41 0.15
C GLY A 355 -1.54 -11.87 1.24
N GLY A 356 -0.42 -11.22 1.35
CA GLY A 356 0.60 -11.60 2.29
C GLY A 356 1.91 -10.85 2.11
N TYR A 357 2.93 -11.39 2.72
CA TYR A 357 4.29 -10.83 2.74
C TYR A 357 5.35 -11.92 2.61
N VAL A 358 6.50 -11.59 2.05
CA VAL A 358 7.70 -12.42 2.21
C VAL A 358 8.23 -12.23 3.63
N TYR A 359 8.30 -13.31 4.39
CA TYR A 359 8.71 -13.23 5.79
C TYR A 359 10.21 -12.92 5.92
N ARG A 360 10.53 -11.82 6.62
CA ARG A 360 11.88 -11.34 6.88
C ARG A 360 12.17 -11.12 8.38
N GLY A 361 11.27 -11.63 9.24
CA GLY A 361 11.43 -11.61 10.68
C GLY A 361 12.44 -12.64 11.18
N LYS A 362 12.78 -12.54 12.47
CA LYS A 362 13.76 -13.42 13.13
C LYS A 362 13.11 -14.53 13.98
N ARG A 363 11.80 -14.39 14.33
CA ARG A 363 11.14 -15.33 15.26
C ARG A 363 10.81 -16.69 14.67
N LEU A 364 10.65 -16.78 13.35
CA LEU A 364 10.25 -18.00 12.64
C LEU A 364 11.27 -18.33 11.54
N PRO A 365 12.46 -18.86 11.87
CA PRO A 365 13.52 -19.13 10.90
C PRO A 365 13.08 -20.02 9.73
N SER A 366 12.15 -20.97 9.98
CA SER A 366 11.58 -21.82 8.92
C SER A 366 10.73 -21.06 7.89
N LEU A 367 10.28 -19.83 8.16
CA LEU A 367 9.57 -19.00 7.19
C LEU A 367 10.47 -18.01 6.45
N TYR A 368 11.72 -17.81 6.89
CA TYR A 368 12.59 -16.78 6.32
C TYR A 368 12.74 -16.95 4.80
N GLY A 369 12.40 -15.90 4.05
CA GLY A 369 12.38 -15.89 2.60
C GLY A 369 11.18 -16.57 1.95
N ALA A 370 10.22 -17.04 2.71
CA ALA A 370 8.97 -17.58 2.17
C ALA A 370 7.89 -16.51 2.06
N TYR A 371 7.15 -16.49 0.96
CA TYR A 371 5.94 -15.69 0.81
C TYR A 371 4.81 -16.37 1.59
N VAL A 372 4.26 -15.66 2.57
CA VAL A 372 3.16 -16.13 3.43
C VAL A 372 1.88 -15.41 3.01
N TYR A 373 0.86 -16.16 2.61
CA TYR A 373 -0.41 -15.61 2.13
C TYR A 373 -1.60 -16.44 2.61
N GLY A 374 -2.80 -15.89 2.54
CA GLY A 374 -4.00 -16.56 3.04
C GLY A 374 -5.25 -16.27 2.23
N ASP A 375 -6.33 -16.96 2.58
CA ASP A 375 -7.65 -16.85 1.97
C ASP A 375 -8.69 -16.39 2.98
N PHE A 376 -9.52 -15.44 2.58
CA PHE A 376 -10.57 -14.84 3.40
C PHE A 376 -11.64 -15.86 3.84
N CYS A 377 -12.07 -16.73 2.90
CA CYS A 377 -13.20 -17.63 3.12
C CYS A 377 -12.84 -18.86 3.93
N SER A 378 -11.70 -19.45 3.61
CA SER A 378 -11.28 -20.71 4.24
C SER A 378 -10.52 -20.50 5.54
N GLY A 379 -9.87 -19.34 5.69
CA GLY A 379 -8.97 -19.06 6.81
C GLY A 379 -7.66 -19.84 6.74
N LYS A 380 -7.37 -20.45 5.60
CA LYS A 380 -6.10 -21.13 5.35
C LYS A 380 -4.98 -20.14 5.12
N ILE A 381 -3.77 -20.51 5.55
CA ILE A 381 -2.56 -19.75 5.28
C ILE A 381 -1.53 -20.70 4.69
N TRP A 382 -0.91 -20.28 3.61
CA TRP A 382 0.18 -20.97 2.94
C TRP A 382 1.49 -20.20 3.07
N ALA A 383 2.58 -20.94 2.93
CA ALA A 383 3.91 -20.39 2.73
C ALA A 383 4.51 -21.04 1.48
N LEU A 384 5.14 -20.26 0.62
CA LEU A 384 5.87 -20.77 -0.53
C LEU A 384 7.24 -20.12 -0.65
N ARG A 385 8.22 -20.90 -1.15
CA ARG A 385 9.53 -20.40 -1.56
C ARG A 385 9.67 -20.46 -3.06
N HIS A 386 10.23 -19.41 -3.61
CA HIS A 386 10.50 -19.26 -5.04
C HIS A 386 11.96 -18.90 -5.25
N ASP A 387 12.65 -19.55 -6.21
CA ASP A 387 14.08 -19.36 -6.46
C ASP A 387 14.39 -18.36 -7.59
N GLY A 388 13.36 -17.59 -8.00
CA GLY A 388 13.41 -16.67 -9.14
C GLY A 388 12.92 -17.32 -10.46
N THR A 389 12.78 -18.65 -10.50
CA THR A 389 12.33 -19.39 -11.68
C THR A 389 11.17 -20.35 -11.41
N LYS A 390 11.11 -20.94 -10.22
CA LYS A 390 10.09 -21.92 -9.83
C LYS A 390 9.88 -21.95 -8.33
N ILE A 391 8.73 -22.51 -7.94
CA ILE A 391 8.46 -22.85 -6.55
C ILE A 391 9.38 -24.02 -6.13
N THR A 392 10.12 -23.85 -5.05
CA THR A 392 10.99 -24.87 -4.45
C THR A 392 10.33 -25.56 -3.25
N GLU A 393 9.42 -24.87 -2.57
CA GLU A 393 8.65 -25.40 -1.44
C GLU A 393 7.31 -24.68 -1.34
N HIS A 394 6.21 -25.41 -1.08
CA HIS A 394 4.87 -24.85 -0.89
C HIS A 394 4.09 -25.69 0.10
N LEU A 395 3.61 -25.08 1.18
CA LEU A 395 2.92 -25.78 2.26
C LEU A 395 1.74 -24.93 2.77
N GLU A 396 0.58 -25.54 2.96
CA GLU A 396 -0.47 -24.99 3.83
C GLU A 396 0.03 -25.09 5.27
N ILE A 397 0.40 -23.94 5.86
CA ILE A 397 1.00 -23.88 7.21
C ILE A 397 -0.03 -23.76 8.32
N VAL A 398 -1.21 -23.20 8.04
CA VAL A 398 -2.32 -23.02 8.98
C VAL A 398 -3.64 -23.36 8.32
N ASP A 399 -4.52 -24.07 9.02
CA ASP A 399 -5.96 -24.20 8.73
C ASP A 399 -6.71 -23.58 9.92
N SER A 400 -6.97 -22.28 9.85
CA SER A 400 -7.76 -21.54 10.84
C SER A 400 -9.23 -21.48 10.40
N LYS A 401 -10.06 -20.82 11.14
CA LYS A 401 -11.44 -20.47 10.71
C LYS A 401 -11.62 -18.95 10.73
N LEU A 402 -10.53 -18.22 10.59
CA LEU A 402 -10.53 -16.78 10.57
C LEU A 402 -11.03 -16.27 9.20
N GLU A 403 -11.81 -15.21 9.21
CA GLU A 403 -12.06 -14.40 8.01
C GLU A 403 -10.89 -13.45 7.83
N ILE A 404 -9.84 -13.91 7.12
CA ILE A 404 -8.58 -13.19 6.98
C ILE A 404 -8.77 -11.99 6.06
N SER A 405 -8.90 -10.81 6.64
CA SER A 405 -9.14 -9.57 5.88
C SER A 405 -7.87 -8.94 5.31
N SER A 406 -6.74 -9.15 5.96
CA SER A 406 -5.44 -8.59 5.54
C SER A 406 -4.28 -9.27 6.25
N PHE A 407 -3.10 -8.94 5.78
CA PHE A 407 -1.84 -9.15 6.48
C PHE A 407 -1.18 -7.78 6.73
N GLY A 408 -0.20 -7.76 7.62
CA GLY A 408 0.68 -6.63 7.84
C GLY A 408 2.02 -7.11 8.38
N GLU A 409 3.03 -6.26 8.32
CA GLU A 409 4.31 -6.53 8.94
C GLU A 409 4.72 -5.39 9.87
N ASP A 410 5.62 -5.68 10.81
CA ASP A 410 6.26 -4.64 11.61
C ASP A 410 7.64 -4.25 11.05
N GLN A 411 8.26 -3.26 11.67
CA GLN A 411 9.60 -2.77 11.31
C GLN A 411 10.67 -3.88 11.31
N ASN A 412 10.45 -4.98 12.03
CA ASN A 412 11.38 -6.12 12.13
C ASN A 412 11.06 -7.23 11.10
N GLY A 413 10.07 -7.05 10.24
CA GLY A 413 9.63 -8.05 9.27
C GLY A 413 8.81 -9.19 9.86
N GLU A 414 8.27 -9.01 11.06
CA GLU A 414 7.36 -9.97 11.68
C GLU A 414 5.94 -9.79 11.11
N ILE A 415 5.35 -10.87 10.62
CA ILE A 415 4.04 -10.85 9.96
C ILE A 415 2.91 -10.97 10.97
N PHE A 416 1.84 -10.22 10.74
CA PHE A 416 0.56 -10.30 11.43
C PHE A 416 -0.56 -10.64 10.46
N VAL A 417 -1.57 -11.34 10.97
CA VAL A 417 -2.80 -11.71 10.27
C VAL A 417 -3.95 -10.93 10.90
N LEU A 418 -4.69 -10.19 10.10
CA LEU A 418 -5.86 -9.43 10.50
C LEU A 418 -7.13 -10.23 10.16
N SER A 419 -8.10 -10.23 11.07
CA SER A 419 -9.35 -10.97 10.87
C SER A 419 -10.58 -10.15 11.24
N PHE A 420 -11.67 -10.35 10.54
CA PHE A 420 -12.95 -9.69 10.83
C PHE A 420 -13.61 -10.14 12.14
N ASP A 421 -13.07 -11.16 12.82
CA ASP A 421 -13.45 -11.45 14.21
C ASP A 421 -12.96 -10.37 15.20
N GLY A 422 -12.17 -9.41 14.73
CA GLY A 422 -11.62 -8.29 15.49
C GLY A 422 -10.23 -8.55 16.05
N GLY A 423 -9.61 -9.68 15.71
CA GLY A 423 -8.29 -10.08 16.18
C GLY A 423 -7.16 -9.75 15.23
N ILE A 424 -6.01 -9.36 15.81
CA ILE A 424 -4.73 -9.37 15.15
C ILE A 424 -3.95 -10.57 15.68
N TYR A 425 -3.44 -11.40 14.76
CA TYR A 425 -2.80 -12.67 15.10
C TYR A 425 -1.35 -12.68 14.59
N ARG A 426 -0.54 -13.49 15.25
CA ARG A 426 0.80 -13.85 14.80
C ARG A 426 0.87 -15.36 14.55
N LEU A 427 1.77 -15.76 13.68
CA LEU A 427 2.11 -17.16 13.48
C LEU A 427 3.01 -17.65 14.60
N VAL A 428 2.80 -18.89 15.05
CA VAL A 428 3.61 -19.57 16.08
C VAL A 428 3.81 -21.04 15.73
N VAL A 429 5.01 -21.54 16.03
CA VAL A 429 5.36 -22.96 15.87
C VAL A 429 4.95 -23.71 17.11
N GLY A 430 4.39 -24.93 16.95
CA GLY A 430 4.18 -25.88 18.04
C GLY A 430 3.16 -25.43 19.07
N GLY A 431 2.46 -26.39 19.63
CA GLY A 431 1.43 -26.22 20.66
C GLY A 431 0.11 -26.81 20.15
N ARG A 432 -0.13 -28.02 20.59
CA ARG A 432 -1.45 -28.67 20.49
C ARG A 432 -2.41 -28.04 21.49
#